data_9e7ce86019e35ae481d40fee69c9d5c2
#
_entry.id   9e7ce86019e35ae481d40fee69c9d5c2
#
_cell.length_a   1.000
_cell.length_b   1.000
_cell.length_c   1.000
_cell.angle_alpha   90.00
_cell.angle_beta   90.00
_cell.angle_gamma   90.00
#
_symmetry.space_group_name_H-M   'P 1'
#
loop_
_entity.id
_entity.type
_entity.pdbx_description
1 polymer ?
#
loop_
_entity_poly.entity_id
_entity_poly.type
_entity_poly.pdbx_seq_one_letter_code
_entity_poly.pdbx_strand_id
1 'polypeptide(L)'
;MKRRQTNLHTLLVALLLLSTPQAYAADASPSANCSTKCSSPYGEILGTTADGTSAYSNCKSDCVIFEPNQEQGVYSGIKWQCVEFARRWLMHNRGLTFGDVDTAADIWAIDSFTRLSDGSKVPVTNQLNGSNALPHTGDLLIYAKEYLGTGHAAVVLEVDRNKRLIRVGEENYQNKKWPANYARSIEFIARNGRYWLLDAYLLGWKKIP
;
A
#
# COMPACT_ATOMS: atom_id res chain seq x y z
N MET A 1 -4.49 -84.43 13.72
CA MET A 1 -4.07 -83.21 14.44
C MET A 1 -4.12 -82.03 13.45
N LYS A 2 -5.16 -81.17 13.51
CA LYS A 2 -5.32 -79.97 12.66
C LYS A 2 -5.00 -78.69 13.48
N ARG A 3 -3.90 -77.98 13.14
CA ARG A 3 -3.58 -76.67 13.72
C ARG A 3 -4.47 -75.58 13.12
N ARG A 4 -5.19 -74.86 13.97
CA ARG A 4 -5.88 -73.63 13.63
C ARG A 4 -4.88 -72.49 13.61
N GLN A 5 -4.78 -71.79 12.49
CA GLN A 5 -4.14 -70.49 12.39
C GLN A 5 -5.15 -69.40 12.76
N THR A 6 -4.84 -68.64 13.77
CA THR A 6 -5.59 -67.44 14.15
C THR A 6 -4.94 -66.24 13.44
N ASN A 7 -5.67 -65.63 12.52
CA ASN A 7 -5.29 -64.37 11.87
C ASN A 7 -5.55 -63.20 12.82
N LEU A 8 -4.49 -62.55 13.26
CA LEU A 8 -4.54 -61.33 14.04
C LEU A 8 -4.60 -60.14 13.06
N HIS A 9 -5.77 -59.51 12.92
CA HIS A 9 -5.92 -58.27 12.14
C HIS A 9 -5.52 -57.11 13.02
N THR A 10 -4.35 -56.51 12.71
CA THR A 10 -3.88 -55.29 13.34
C THR A 10 -4.61 -54.10 12.67
N LEU A 11 -5.52 -53.47 13.41
CA LEU A 11 -6.17 -52.23 13.02
C LEU A 11 -5.17 -51.08 13.22
N LEU A 12 -4.65 -50.52 12.14
CA LEU A 12 -3.90 -49.26 12.17
C LEU A 12 -4.90 -48.10 12.25
N VAL A 13 -5.03 -47.50 13.41
CA VAL A 13 -5.76 -46.21 13.57
C VAL A 13 -4.81 -45.09 13.16
N ALA A 14 -5.02 -44.52 11.97
CA ALA A 14 -4.33 -43.32 11.52
C ALA A 14 -4.92 -42.12 12.26
N LEU A 15 -4.16 -41.54 13.19
CA LEU A 15 -4.46 -40.30 13.88
C LEU A 15 -4.18 -39.12 12.91
N LEU A 16 -5.22 -38.62 12.25
CA LEU A 16 -5.13 -37.37 11.49
C LEU A 16 -5.01 -36.19 12.47
N LEU A 17 -3.81 -35.71 12.64
CA LEU A 17 -3.56 -34.42 13.29
C LEU A 17 -4.05 -33.30 12.38
N LEU A 18 -5.26 -32.82 12.64
CA LEU A 18 -5.78 -31.58 12.07
C LEU A 18 -4.97 -30.41 12.67
N SER A 19 -3.95 -29.96 11.95
CA SER A 19 -3.28 -28.70 12.26
C SER A 19 -4.23 -27.55 11.91
N THR A 20 -4.91 -27.01 12.91
CA THR A 20 -5.60 -25.73 12.79
C THR A 20 -4.56 -24.65 12.51
N PRO A 21 -4.76 -23.80 11.47
CA PRO A 21 -3.91 -22.63 11.32
C PRO A 21 -4.13 -21.72 12.54
N GLN A 22 -3.11 -21.59 13.38
CA GLN A 22 -3.08 -20.56 14.42
C GLN A 22 -3.04 -19.21 13.69
N ALA A 23 -4.20 -18.53 13.68
CA ALA A 23 -4.25 -17.13 13.33
C ALA A 23 -3.39 -16.40 14.39
N TYR A 24 -2.24 -15.89 13.97
CA TYR A 24 -1.49 -14.91 14.75
C TYR A 24 -2.35 -13.64 14.80
N ALA A 25 -3.15 -13.51 15.83
CA ALA A 25 -3.63 -12.21 16.26
C ALA A 25 -2.39 -11.47 16.79
N ALA A 26 -1.75 -10.68 15.94
CA ALA A 26 -0.77 -9.72 16.39
C ALA A 26 -1.50 -8.82 17.39
N ASP A 27 -1.02 -8.77 18.62
CA ASP A 27 -1.49 -7.83 19.64
C ASP A 27 -1.25 -6.42 19.09
N ALA A 28 -2.31 -5.82 18.55
CA ALA A 28 -2.28 -4.51 17.88
C ALA A 28 -2.25 -3.40 18.93
N SER A 29 -1.19 -3.35 19.73
CA SER A 29 -0.97 -2.22 20.64
C SER A 29 -0.62 -1.00 19.78
N PRO A 30 -1.41 0.11 19.89
CA PRO A 30 -1.09 1.33 19.17
C PRO A 30 0.29 1.84 19.58
N SER A 31 1.01 2.48 18.66
CA SER A 31 2.27 3.14 19.00
C SER A 31 2.02 4.19 20.10
N ALA A 32 3.03 4.48 20.93
CA ALA A 32 2.91 5.47 21.99
C ALA A 32 2.41 6.84 21.49
N ASN A 33 2.71 7.17 20.23
CA ASN A 33 2.30 8.41 19.59
C ASN A 33 0.79 8.49 19.27
N CYS A 34 0.08 7.36 19.23
CA CYS A 34 -1.37 7.32 19.05
C CYS A 34 -2.15 7.70 20.34
N SER A 35 -1.50 7.74 21.51
CA SER A 35 -2.12 8.11 22.77
C SER A 35 -2.27 9.62 22.98
N THR A 36 -1.63 10.44 22.14
CA THR A 36 -1.72 11.90 22.20
C THR A 36 -2.87 12.41 21.32
N LYS A 37 -3.27 13.69 21.52
CA LYS A 37 -4.37 14.30 20.74
C LYS A 37 -4.12 14.17 19.22
N CYS A 38 -5.06 13.58 18.50
CA CYS A 38 -5.04 13.46 17.05
C CYS A 38 -5.12 14.82 16.34
N SER A 39 -4.48 14.93 15.17
CA SER A 39 -4.69 16.05 14.24
C SER A 39 -6.10 16.01 13.62
N SER A 40 -6.56 14.80 13.29
CA SER A 40 -7.93 14.47 12.92
C SER A 40 -8.28 13.13 13.58
N PRO A 41 -9.54 12.91 14.03
CA PRO A 41 -9.94 11.65 14.63
C PRO A 41 -9.58 10.44 13.77
N TYR A 42 -9.14 9.35 14.39
CA TYR A 42 -8.83 8.11 13.70
C TYR A 42 -10.03 7.60 12.89
N GLY A 43 -9.81 7.24 11.63
CA GLY A 43 -10.86 6.76 10.71
C GLY A 43 -11.74 7.87 10.11
N GLU A 44 -11.52 9.14 10.47
CA GLU A 44 -12.22 10.24 9.81
C GLU A 44 -11.80 10.37 8.34
N ILE A 45 -12.75 10.51 7.42
CA ILE A 45 -12.45 10.76 6.00
C ILE A 45 -11.74 12.12 5.87
N LEU A 46 -10.52 12.11 5.35
CA LEU A 46 -9.73 13.31 5.07
C LEU A 46 -10.08 13.91 3.70
N GLY A 47 -10.39 13.07 2.74
CA GLY A 47 -10.78 13.42 1.38
C GLY A 47 -11.14 12.19 0.57
N THR A 48 -11.64 12.43 -0.64
CA THR A 48 -12.01 11.35 -1.57
C THR A 48 -11.54 11.75 -2.96
N THR A 49 -10.89 10.83 -3.67
CA THR A 49 -10.46 11.05 -5.05
C THR A 49 -11.66 11.17 -5.99
N ALA A 50 -11.44 11.70 -7.19
CA ALA A 50 -12.53 11.84 -8.19
C ALA A 50 -13.14 10.48 -8.59
N ASP A 51 -12.37 9.41 -8.48
CA ASP A 51 -12.78 8.03 -8.75
C ASP A 51 -13.40 7.31 -7.53
N GLY A 52 -13.63 8.04 -6.41
CA GLY A 52 -14.37 7.55 -5.25
C GLY A 52 -13.53 6.85 -4.17
N THR A 53 -12.20 6.80 -4.28
CA THR A 53 -11.36 6.21 -3.22
C THR A 53 -11.17 7.22 -2.09
N SER A 54 -11.67 6.92 -0.89
CA SER A 54 -11.55 7.77 0.29
C SER A 54 -10.23 7.56 1.01
N ALA A 55 -9.64 8.64 1.53
CA ALA A 55 -8.50 8.63 2.42
C ALA A 55 -8.96 8.91 3.86
N TYR A 56 -8.41 8.18 4.82
CA TYR A 56 -8.79 8.21 6.22
C TYR A 56 -7.65 8.68 7.12
N SER A 57 -8.00 9.26 8.25
CA SER A 57 -7.04 9.68 9.26
C SER A 57 -6.51 8.50 10.06
N ASN A 58 -5.18 8.43 10.20
CA ASN A 58 -4.53 7.55 11.17
C ASN A 58 -4.21 8.27 12.51
N CYS A 59 -4.90 9.34 12.85
CA CYS A 59 -4.69 10.21 14.00
C CYS A 59 -3.57 11.23 13.81
N LYS A 60 -2.36 10.79 13.49
CA LYS A 60 -1.15 11.59 13.22
C LYS A 60 -0.24 10.84 12.27
N SER A 61 0.66 11.57 11.60
CA SER A 61 1.61 10.98 10.64
C SER A 61 2.55 9.92 11.25
N ASP A 62 2.83 9.99 12.54
CA ASP A 62 3.70 9.07 13.27
C ASP A 62 2.91 8.02 14.09
N CYS A 63 1.59 7.99 13.96
CA CYS A 63 0.75 6.99 14.63
C CYS A 63 0.58 5.76 13.74
N VAL A 64 0.86 4.58 14.30
CA VAL A 64 0.58 3.29 13.67
C VAL A 64 -0.28 2.45 14.60
N ILE A 65 -1.47 2.11 14.15
CA ILE A 65 -2.33 1.11 14.77
C ILE A 65 -2.32 -0.10 13.84
N PHE A 66 -1.77 -1.23 14.31
CA PHE A 66 -1.59 -2.44 13.50
C PHE A 66 -2.91 -3.18 13.25
N GLU A 67 -3.88 -2.46 12.69
CA GLU A 67 -5.18 -3.01 12.29
C GLU A 67 -5.18 -3.27 10.78
N PRO A 68 -5.28 -4.55 10.33
CA PRO A 68 -5.31 -4.86 8.92
C PRO A 68 -6.58 -4.36 8.26
N ASN A 69 -6.47 -3.89 7.02
CA ASN A 69 -7.59 -3.59 6.15
C ASN A 69 -7.69 -4.60 5.00
N GLN A 70 -8.91 -4.83 4.54
CA GLN A 70 -9.19 -5.72 3.41
C GLN A 70 -10.24 -5.08 2.51
N GLU A 71 -10.02 -5.21 1.21
CA GLU A 71 -10.97 -4.84 0.17
C GLU A 71 -11.45 -6.11 -0.53
N GLN A 72 -12.75 -6.40 -0.43
CA GLN A 72 -13.36 -7.61 -1.02
C GLN A 72 -12.62 -8.91 -0.63
N GLY A 73 -12.15 -8.99 0.62
CA GLY A 73 -11.42 -10.14 1.15
C GLY A 73 -9.93 -10.19 0.78
N VAL A 74 -9.41 -9.21 0.05
CA VAL A 74 -7.99 -9.09 -0.28
C VAL A 74 -7.33 -8.07 0.65
N TYR A 75 -6.21 -8.44 1.26
CA TYR A 75 -5.46 -7.56 2.15
C TYR A 75 -4.97 -6.30 1.42
N SER A 76 -5.35 -5.13 1.91
CA SER A 76 -4.92 -3.83 1.36
C SER A 76 -3.76 -3.20 2.15
N GLY A 77 -3.60 -3.54 3.42
CA GLY A 77 -2.52 -2.99 4.25
C GLY A 77 -2.95 -2.76 5.69
N ILE A 78 -2.15 -2.00 6.42
CA ILE A 78 -2.46 -1.53 7.77
C ILE A 78 -3.20 -0.20 7.68
N LYS A 79 -4.35 -0.09 8.35
CA LYS A 79 -5.17 1.14 8.45
C LYS A 79 -4.37 2.26 9.14
N TRP A 80 -4.41 3.38 8.74
CA TRP A 80 -4.66 4.12 7.50
C TRP A 80 -3.32 4.65 7.04
N GLN A 81 -2.50 3.75 6.51
CA GLN A 81 -1.12 4.04 6.13
C GLN A 81 -1.03 4.29 4.62
N CYS A 82 0.00 5.03 4.21
CA CYS A 82 0.21 5.39 2.80
C CYS A 82 0.30 4.17 1.86
N VAL A 83 0.87 3.05 2.30
CA VAL A 83 0.93 1.79 1.52
C VAL A 83 -0.46 1.20 1.34
N GLU A 84 -1.29 1.24 2.39
CA GLU A 84 -2.67 0.79 2.35
C GLU A 84 -3.47 1.59 1.33
N PHE A 85 -3.43 2.93 1.41
CA PHE A 85 -4.12 3.80 0.46
C PHE A 85 -3.69 3.52 -0.99
N ALA A 86 -2.39 3.45 -1.25
CA ALA A 86 -1.86 3.20 -2.58
C ALA A 86 -2.35 1.85 -3.14
N ARG A 87 -2.31 0.78 -2.32
CA ARG A 87 -2.76 -0.55 -2.72
C ARG A 87 -4.27 -0.59 -2.94
N ARG A 88 -5.07 -0.01 -2.03
CA ARG A 88 -6.52 0.07 -2.14
C ARG A 88 -6.96 0.89 -3.35
N TRP A 89 -6.30 2.00 -3.64
CA TRP A 89 -6.55 2.78 -4.86
C TRP A 89 -6.30 1.95 -6.12
N LEU A 90 -5.19 1.21 -6.17
CA LEU A 90 -4.89 0.32 -7.30
C LEU A 90 -5.92 -0.80 -7.46
N MET A 91 -6.38 -1.39 -6.35
CA MET A 91 -7.44 -2.40 -6.39
C MET A 91 -8.71 -1.86 -7.00
N HIS A 92 -9.16 -0.69 -6.58
CA HIS A 92 -10.39 -0.06 -7.06
C HIS A 92 -10.30 0.40 -8.52
N ASN A 93 -9.17 0.99 -8.89
CA ASN A 93 -9.09 1.75 -10.16
C ASN A 93 -8.32 1.03 -11.26
N ARG A 94 -7.53 0.00 -10.92
CA ARG A 94 -6.70 -0.76 -11.86
C ARG A 94 -6.93 -2.26 -11.79
N GLY A 95 -7.66 -2.75 -10.79
CA GLY A 95 -7.78 -4.19 -10.53
C GLY A 95 -6.42 -4.84 -10.24
N LEU A 96 -5.50 -4.08 -9.67
CA LEU A 96 -4.13 -4.51 -9.36
C LEU A 96 -3.86 -4.45 -7.86
N THR A 97 -2.98 -5.32 -7.40
CA THR A 97 -2.41 -5.27 -6.05
C THR A 97 -0.92 -5.60 -6.12
N PHE A 98 -0.19 -5.33 -5.06
CA PHE A 98 1.22 -5.73 -4.91
C PHE A 98 1.43 -6.46 -3.60
N GLY A 99 2.52 -7.24 -3.53
CA GLY A 99 2.90 -8.02 -2.36
C GLY A 99 3.11 -7.16 -1.12
N ASP A 100 3.19 -7.79 0.03
CA ASP A 100 3.46 -7.09 1.29
C ASP A 100 4.87 -6.51 1.30
N VAL A 101 5.02 -5.39 1.99
CA VAL A 101 6.29 -4.65 2.12
C VAL A 101 6.44 -4.19 3.56
N ASP A 102 7.66 -4.22 4.08
CA ASP A 102 7.96 -3.75 5.43
C ASP A 102 7.84 -2.23 5.55
N THR A 103 8.22 -1.51 4.48
CA THR A 103 8.16 -0.04 4.43
C THR A 103 7.67 0.43 3.06
N ALA A 104 7.19 1.67 3.00
CA ALA A 104 6.75 2.27 1.73
C ALA A 104 7.88 2.38 0.70
N ALA A 105 9.12 2.60 1.15
CA ALA A 105 10.29 2.64 0.27
C ALA A 105 10.55 1.31 -0.43
N ASP A 106 10.18 0.17 0.17
CA ASP A 106 10.42 -1.16 -0.39
C ASP A 106 9.54 -1.45 -1.62
N ILE A 107 8.47 -0.67 -1.84
CA ILE A 107 7.71 -0.72 -3.11
C ILE A 107 8.62 -0.45 -4.31
N TRP A 108 9.71 0.30 -4.12
CA TRP A 108 10.68 0.57 -5.18
C TRP A 108 11.31 -0.70 -5.76
N ALA A 109 11.52 -1.73 -4.95
CA ALA A 109 12.12 -2.99 -5.35
C ALA A 109 11.16 -3.96 -6.08
N ILE A 110 9.85 -3.70 -6.03
CA ILE A 110 8.86 -4.57 -6.69
C ILE A 110 8.97 -4.40 -8.21
N ASP A 111 9.04 -5.50 -8.96
CA ASP A 111 9.14 -5.53 -10.42
C ASP A 111 7.82 -5.89 -11.13
N SER A 112 6.85 -6.44 -10.39
CA SER A 112 5.54 -6.80 -10.92
C SER A 112 4.44 -6.69 -9.88
N PHE A 113 3.27 -6.21 -10.32
CA PHE A 113 2.03 -6.25 -9.55
C PHE A 113 1.21 -7.48 -9.94
N THR A 114 0.17 -7.79 -9.17
CA THR A 114 -0.71 -8.93 -9.41
C THR A 114 -2.08 -8.42 -9.83
N ARG A 115 -2.61 -8.93 -10.94
CA ARG A 115 -3.98 -8.66 -11.38
C ARG A 115 -4.96 -9.44 -10.49
N LEU A 116 -5.97 -8.78 -9.97
CA LEU A 116 -6.93 -9.38 -9.04
C LEU A 116 -7.84 -10.41 -9.71
N SER A 117 -8.16 -10.22 -10.99
CA SER A 117 -9.12 -11.07 -11.70
C SER A 117 -8.61 -12.48 -12.01
N ASP A 118 -7.30 -12.64 -12.21
CA ASP A 118 -6.71 -13.90 -12.67
C ASP A 118 -5.36 -14.25 -12.03
N GLY A 119 -4.84 -13.41 -11.14
CA GLY A 119 -3.56 -13.60 -10.47
C GLY A 119 -2.33 -13.38 -11.36
N SER A 120 -2.50 -12.94 -12.61
CA SER A 120 -1.38 -12.72 -13.54
C SER A 120 -0.46 -11.60 -13.07
N LYS A 121 0.84 -11.71 -13.42
CA LYS A 121 1.83 -10.69 -13.11
C LYS A 121 1.83 -9.60 -14.17
N VAL A 122 1.78 -8.36 -13.70
CA VAL A 122 1.82 -7.16 -14.52
C VAL A 122 3.15 -6.45 -14.25
N PRO A 123 4.10 -6.46 -15.20
CA PRO A 123 5.39 -5.80 -15.01
C PRO A 123 5.24 -4.31 -14.73
N VAL A 124 6.01 -3.79 -13.78
CA VAL A 124 6.10 -2.36 -13.46
C VAL A 124 7.55 -1.91 -13.52
N THR A 125 7.79 -0.63 -13.77
CA THR A 125 9.14 -0.10 -13.93
C THR A 125 9.34 1.17 -13.11
N ASN A 126 10.57 1.40 -12.67
CA ASN A 126 10.93 2.62 -11.95
C ASN A 126 11.38 3.72 -12.92
N GLN A 127 10.94 4.94 -12.65
CA GLN A 127 11.44 6.16 -13.26
C GLN A 127 12.00 7.05 -12.17
N LEU A 128 13.29 7.37 -12.25
CA LEU A 128 13.93 8.26 -11.27
C LEU A 128 13.38 9.68 -11.41
N ASN A 129 13.29 10.39 -10.30
CA ASN A 129 13.08 11.84 -10.31
C ASN A 129 14.22 12.50 -11.09
N GLY A 130 13.91 13.32 -12.08
CA GLY A 130 14.87 13.81 -13.07
C GLY A 130 14.96 12.99 -14.36
N SER A 131 14.01 12.10 -14.61
CA SER A 131 13.88 11.38 -15.88
C SER A 131 13.37 12.26 -17.01
N ASN A 132 13.37 11.71 -18.24
CA ASN A 132 12.88 12.40 -19.45
C ASN A 132 11.36 12.33 -19.65
N ALA A 133 10.65 11.72 -18.72
CA ALA A 133 9.19 11.63 -18.72
C ALA A 133 8.62 12.17 -17.41
N LEU A 134 7.37 12.63 -17.44
CA LEU A 134 6.56 12.87 -16.24
C LEU A 134 5.81 11.58 -15.86
N PRO A 135 5.40 11.44 -14.60
CA PRO A 135 4.49 10.37 -14.22
C PRO A 135 3.15 10.52 -14.95
N HIS A 136 2.37 9.44 -14.96
CA HIS A 136 0.98 9.42 -15.43
C HIS A 136 0.04 9.22 -14.26
N THR A 137 -1.22 9.54 -14.45
CA THR A 137 -2.27 9.22 -13.48
C THR A 137 -2.30 7.73 -13.20
N GLY A 138 -2.21 7.38 -11.92
CA GLY A 138 -2.14 6.01 -11.42
C GLY A 138 -0.72 5.53 -11.11
N ASP A 139 0.33 6.23 -11.55
CA ASP A 139 1.69 5.93 -11.09
C ASP A 139 1.82 6.18 -9.59
N LEU A 140 2.71 5.45 -8.92
CA LEU A 140 3.00 5.65 -7.50
C LEU A 140 4.30 6.43 -7.32
N LEU A 141 4.23 7.58 -6.70
CA LEU A 141 5.42 8.30 -6.19
C LEU A 141 5.97 7.53 -5.00
N ILE A 142 7.28 7.24 -5.01
CA ILE A 142 7.95 6.50 -3.95
C ILE A 142 9.05 7.36 -3.35
N TYR A 143 9.03 7.49 -2.03
CA TYR A 143 9.98 8.29 -1.26
C TYR A 143 11.01 7.41 -0.58
N ALA A 144 12.22 7.92 -0.48
CA ALA A 144 13.35 7.26 0.13
C ALA A 144 13.10 6.96 1.63
N LYS A 145 13.74 5.92 2.13
CA LYS A 145 13.59 5.44 3.51
C LYS A 145 14.00 6.49 4.56
N GLU A 146 14.84 7.44 4.18
CA GLU A 146 15.26 8.58 5.00
C GLU A 146 14.07 9.48 5.41
N TYR A 147 12.97 9.45 4.64
CA TYR A 147 11.73 10.07 5.06
C TYR A 147 11.09 9.22 6.17
N LEU A 148 11.10 9.72 7.39
CA LEU A 148 10.54 9.10 8.60
C LEU A 148 11.03 7.67 8.91
N GLY A 149 12.14 7.21 8.32
CA GLY A 149 12.67 5.84 8.50
C GLY A 149 11.94 4.74 7.72
N THR A 150 10.85 5.07 7.05
CA THR A 150 9.99 4.13 6.31
C THR A 150 9.72 4.53 4.86
N GLY A 151 10.09 5.75 4.48
CA GLY A 151 9.66 6.33 3.22
C GLY A 151 8.18 6.69 3.21
N HIS A 152 7.64 6.93 2.02
CA HIS A 152 6.25 7.26 1.80
C HIS A 152 5.81 6.80 0.41
N ALA A 153 4.51 6.67 0.18
CA ALA A 153 3.92 6.39 -1.12
C ALA A 153 2.71 7.29 -1.36
N ALA A 154 2.61 7.85 -2.58
CA ALA A 154 1.46 8.64 -3.00
C ALA A 154 1.03 8.24 -4.41
N VAL A 155 -0.27 8.29 -4.69
CA VAL A 155 -0.84 8.01 -6.01
C VAL A 155 -0.91 9.30 -6.82
N VAL A 156 -0.40 9.29 -8.04
CA VAL A 156 -0.58 10.40 -8.99
C VAL A 156 -2.03 10.41 -9.47
N LEU A 157 -2.77 11.47 -9.17
CA LEU A 157 -4.16 11.63 -9.57
C LEU A 157 -4.32 12.52 -10.81
N GLU A 158 -3.43 13.51 -10.97
CA GLU A 158 -3.47 14.44 -12.09
C GLU A 158 -2.09 15.01 -12.39
N VAL A 159 -1.80 15.23 -13.68
CA VAL A 159 -0.60 15.91 -14.18
C VAL A 159 -1.02 17.15 -14.97
N ASP A 160 -0.95 18.31 -14.35
CA ASP A 160 -1.22 19.60 -14.98
C ASP A 160 0.07 20.21 -15.55
N ARG A 161 0.31 19.95 -16.83
CA ARG A 161 1.52 20.43 -17.52
C ARG A 161 1.57 21.96 -17.67
N ASN A 162 0.42 22.60 -17.77
CA ASN A 162 0.34 24.06 -17.96
C ASN A 162 0.70 24.78 -16.66
N LYS A 163 0.21 24.27 -15.54
CA LYS A 163 0.51 24.82 -14.21
C LYS A 163 1.77 24.23 -13.59
N ARG A 164 2.37 23.21 -14.23
CA ARG A 164 3.52 22.46 -13.72
C ARG A 164 3.26 21.85 -12.34
N LEU A 165 2.12 21.20 -12.16
CA LEU A 165 1.67 20.60 -10.92
C LEU A 165 1.36 19.11 -11.13
N ILE A 166 1.72 18.33 -10.14
CA ILE A 166 1.27 16.94 -9.95
C ILE A 166 0.34 16.95 -8.74
N ARG A 167 -0.92 16.52 -8.90
CA ARG A 167 -1.85 16.31 -7.77
C ARG A 167 -1.81 14.87 -7.34
N VAL A 168 -1.71 14.65 -6.04
CA VAL A 168 -1.58 13.31 -5.45
C VAL A 168 -2.69 13.01 -4.45
N GLY A 169 -3.02 11.71 -4.37
CA GLY A 169 -3.80 11.12 -3.28
C GLY A 169 -2.87 10.34 -2.37
N GLU A 170 -3.03 10.50 -1.07
CA GLU A 170 -2.17 9.86 -0.08
C GLU A 170 -2.82 9.84 1.31
N GLU A 171 -2.43 8.89 2.12
CA GLU A 171 -2.72 8.84 3.55
C GLU A 171 -1.45 9.04 4.37
N ASN A 172 -1.62 9.34 5.66
CA ASN A 172 -0.52 9.42 6.63
C ASN A 172 0.59 10.41 6.25
N TYR A 173 0.28 11.49 5.50
CA TYR A 173 1.27 12.55 5.23
C TYR A 173 1.22 13.65 6.30
N GLN A 174 0.12 14.36 6.42
CA GLN A 174 -0.08 15.40 7.44
C GLN A 174 -1.37 15.23 8.24
N ASN A 175 -2.15 14.22 7.92
CA ASN A 175 -3.47 13.97 8.51
C ASN A 175 -4.40 15.18 8.50
N LYS A 176 -4.42 15.91 7.39
CA LYS A 176 -5.28 17.07 7.18
C LYS A 176 -6.36 16.77 6.18
N LYS A 177 -7.49 17.47 6.31
CA LYS A 177 -8.52 17.48 5.27
C LYS A 177 -7.91 17.91 3.93
N TRP A 178 -8.28 17.19 2.89
CA TRP A 178 -7.86 17.49 1.53
C TRP A 178 -8.52 18.78 1.04
N PRO A 179 -7.83 19.60 0.25
CA PRO A 179 -8.39 20.84 -0.29
C PRO A 179 -9.45 20.60 -1.39
N ALA A 180 -9.43 19.42 -2.03
CA ALA A 180 -10.36 19.01 -3.09
C ALA A 180 -10.34 17.47 -3.20
N ASN A 181 -10.49 16.94 -4.42
CA ASN A 181 -10.35 15.50 -4.71
C ASN A 181 -8.90 15.00 -4.78
N TYR A 182 -7.98 15.69 -4.14
CA TYR A 182 -6.56 15.37 -4.01
C TYR A 182 -6.02 15.88 -2.67
N ALA A 183 -4.96 15.25 -2.18
CA ALA A 183 -4.34 15.59 -0.90
C ALA A 183 -3.51 16.87 -0.97
N ARG A 184 -2.64 16.95 -1.96
CA ARG A 184 -1.77 18.13 -2.20
C ARG A 184 -1.30 18.18 -3.65
N SER A 185 -0.69 19.32 -3.98
CA SER A 185 -0.02 19.54 -5.27
C SER A 185 1.48 19.61 -5.07
N ILE A 186 2.23 19.01 -5.99
CA ILE A 186 3.69 19.01 -6.05
C ILE A 186 4.08 19.76 -7.32
N GLU A 187 4.90 20.79 -7.21
CA GLU A 187 5.45 21.49 -8.36
C GLU A 187 6.50 20.63 -9.08
N PHE A 188 6.64 20.82 -10.37
CA PHE A 188 7.76 20.24 -11.11
C PHE A 188 8.44 21.27 -12.02
N ILE A 189 9.72 21.07 -12.26
CA ILE A 189 10.48 21.84 -13.24
C ILE A 189 10.89 20.94 -14.42
N ALA A 190 11.01 21.57 -15.60
CA ALA A 190 11.54 20.94 -16.81
C ALA A 190 12.80 21.68 -17.23
N ARG A 191 13.91 20.95 -17.40
CA ARG A 191 15.18 21.50 -17.88
C ARG A 191 15.91 20.45 -18.73
N ASN A 192 16.40 20.83 -19.89
CA ASN A 192 17.17 19.97 -20.79
C ASN A 192 16.47 18.62 -21.08
N GLY A 193 15.14 18.65 -21.33
CA GLY A 193 14.34 17.43 -21.59
C GLY A 193 14.13 16.51 -20.41
N ARG A 194 14.44 16.95 -19.20
CA ARG A 194 14.24 16.21 -17.96
C ARG A 194 13.27 16.93 -17.03
N TYR A 195 12.61 16.13 -16.14
CA TYR A 195 11.60 16.61 -15.22
C TYR A 195 11.96 16.25 -13.78
N TRP A 196 11.91 17.24 -12.89
CA TRP A 196 12.10 17.06 -11.44
C TRP A 196 10.84 17.50 -10.72
N LEU A 197 10.19 16.58 -10.01
CA LEU A 197 9.17 16.92 -9.03
C LEU A 197 9.89 17.49 -7.79
N LEU A 198 9.44 18.65 -7.34
CA LEU A 198 10.06 19.39 -6.25
C LEU A 198 9.50 18.93 -4.90
N ASP A 199 9.83 17.71 -4.55
CA ASP A 199 9.44 17.13 -3.28
C ASP A 199 10.62 16.40 -2.64
N ALA A 200 10.86 16.69 -1.35
CA ALA A 200 11.99 16.15 -0.65
C ALA A 200 11.89 14.62 -0.51
N TYR A 201 13.04 13.95 -0.56
CA TYR A 201 13.16 12.49 -0.44
C TYR A 201 12.52 11.69 -1.58
N LEU A 202 11.93 12.31 -2.60
CA LEU A 202 11.32 11.58 -3.71
C LEU A 202 12.38 10.86 -4.55
N LEU A 203 12.35 9.52 -4.56
CA LEU A 203 13.17 8.69 -5.45
C LEU A 203 12.75 8.85 -6.91
N GLY A 204 11.44 8.84 -7.12
CA GLY A 204 10.81 8.86 -8.43
C GLY A 204 9.43 8.21 -8.38
N TRP A 205 9.06 7.53 -9.44
CA TRP A 205 7.75 6.89 -9.49
C TRP A 205 7.80 5.49 -10.08
N LYS A 206 6.92 4.64 -9.60
CA LYS A 206 6.61 3.33 -10.15
C LYS A 206 5.63 3.55 -11.29
N LYS A 207 6.08 3.29 -12.51
CA LYS A 207 5.24 3.34 -13.71
C LYS A 207 4.38 2.08 -13.79
N ILE A 208 3.07 2.29 -13.88
CA ILE A 208 2.05 1.23 -13.93
C ILE A 208 1.36 1.29 -15.29
N PRO A 209 1.26 0.15 -16.02
CA PRO A 209 0.64 0.11 -17.35
C PRO A 209 -0.87 0.38 -17.33
#